data_c82054bd0967b44d15fc1b0640d4e51a
#
_entry.id   c82054bd0967b44d15fc1b0640d4e51a
#
_cell.length_a   1.000
_cell.length_b   1.000
_cell.length_c   1.000
_cell.angle_alpha   90.00
_cell.angle_beta   90.00
_cell.angle_gamma   90.00
#
_symmetry.space_group_name_H-M   'P 1'
#
loop_
_entity.id
_entity.type
_entity.pdbx_description
1 polymer ?
#
loop_
_entity_poly.entity_id
_entity_poly.type
_entity_poly.pdbx_seq_one_letter_code
_entity_poly.pdbx_strand_id
1 'polypeptide(L)'
;MTAETVFTTERLRRARYAVAAVFCVHGAVTGSFATRIPWIQEHADVGAGQLGLALAFPAIGASLAMPLAGAISHRFGARTALRGLLALWTLALTLPSLAPDVYGLCAALLVYGATAGMSDVAMNALGVETENRLGRSIMSSLHGMWSLGALLGSAAGTVAAHLGGDARIHHLVAALVLTALGLAACQGVLDLHSAPEEEAPPRFALPPKSALVIGAIGFCGVFAEGASLDWSAVYLKEELGSSAGLAAASTTAFALTMAVARLVGDRVVDRFGAVRTVRVGGAAATLGGLLVVAAPHAALAMAGFGLIGLGVAVVVPLAFAAAGRSGPNPSQAIAGVATITYTSGLVAPSAIGGIADATSLVFSFGLVTLLTFGLVLGAGVLRSGGRTRSAAATAGAPEKVR
;
A
#
# COMPACT_ATOMS: atom_id res chain seq x y z
N MET A 1 -25.72 22.98 -19.83
CA MET A 1 -26.00 23.03 -18.37
C MET A 1 -26.45 21.64 -17.94
N THR A 2 -25.52 20.81 -17.50
CA THR A 2 -25.85 19.50 -16.94
C THR A 2 -26.33 19.73 -15.52
N ALA A 3 -27.53 19.21 -15.19
CA ALA A 3 -28.12 19.29 -13.86
C ALA A 3 -27.13 18.64 -12.86
N GLU A 4 -26.49 19.44 -12.03
CA GLU A 4 -25.70 18.97 -10.92
C GLU A 4 -26.61 18.17 -9.98
N THR A 5 -26.40 16.86 -9.88
CA THR A 5 -27.22 16.01 -9.02
C THR A 5 -26.89 16.36 -7.57
N VAL A 6 -27.75 17.16 -6.93
CA VAL A 6 -27.61 17.51 -5.51
C VAL A 6 -27.86 16.26 -4.68
N PHE A 7 -26.79 15.75 -4.04
CA PHE A 7 -26.89 14.60 -3.13
C PHE A 7 -27.28 15.08 -1.73
N THR A 8 -28.20 14.35 -1.08
CA THR A 8 -28.54 14.61 0.33
C THR A 8 -27.36 14.25 1.24
N THR A 9 -27.23 14.92 2.38
CA THR A 9 -26.20 14.67 3.40
C THR A 9 -26.19 13.18 3.83
N GLU A 10 -27.36 12.57 3.94
CA GLU A 10 -27.49 11.15 4.29
C GLU A 10 -26.91 10.24 3.20
N ARG A 11 -27.16 10.53 1.93
CA ARG A 11 -26.62 9.78 0.79
C ARG A 11 -25.09 9.89 0.72
N LEU A 12 -24.54 11.07 0.99
CA LEU A 12 -23.10 11.28 1.05
C LEU A 12 -22.45 10.53 2.24
N ARG A 13 -23.12 10.52 3.41
CA ARG A 13 -22.67 9.74 4.55
C ARG A 13 -22.67 8.25 4.26
N ARG A 14 -23.73 7.72 3.64
CA ARG A 14 -23.81 6.33 3.21
C ARG A 14 -22.73 5.99 2.20
N ALA A 15 -22.47 6.86 1.22
CA ALA A 15 -21.41 6.68 0.22
C ALA A 15 -20.01 6.60 0.89
N ARG A 16 -19.71 7.45 1.87
CA ARG A 16 -18.46 7.38 2.64
C ARG A 16 -18.25 6.02 3.30
N TYR A 17 -19.25 5.48 3.99
CA TYR A 17 -19.13 4.16 4.63
C TYR A 17 -19.02 3.05 3.60
N ALA A 18 -19.72 3.16 2.48
CA ALA A 18 -19.64 2.20 1.39
C ALA A 18 -18.23 2.15 0.78
N VAL A 19 -17.64 3.30 0.46
CA VAL A 19 -16.26 3.37 -0.04
C VAL A 19 -15.27 2.88 1.00
N ALA A 20 -15.45 3.22 2.27
CA ALA A 20 -14.61 2.71 3.37
C ALA A 20 -14.65 1.16 3.47
N ALA A 21 -15.84 0.56 3.31
CA ALA A 21 -15.99 -0.90 3.26
C ALA A 21 -15.29 -1.51 2.02
N VAL A 22 -15.35 -0.85 0.85
CA VAL A 22 -14.60 -1.27 -0.35
C VAL A 22 -13.10 -1.29 -0.08
N PHE A 23 -12.54 -0.24 0.53
CA PHE A 23 -11.12 -0.20 0.92
C PHE A 23 -10.77 -1.33 1.89
N CYS A 24 -11.64 -1.62 2.86
CA CYS A 24 -11.45 -2.72 3.80
C CYS A 24 -11.45 -4.08 3.09
N VAL A 25 -12.39 -4.33 2.19
CA VAL A 25 -12.44 -5.56 1.38
C VAL A 25 -11.16 -5.69 0.54
N HIS A 26 -10.72 -4.60 -0.10
CA HIS A 26 -9.51 -4.60 -0.93
C HIS A 26 -8.27 -4.98 -0.11
N GLY A 27 -8.11 -4.40 1.07
CA GLY A 27 -7.01 -4.74 1.98
C GLY A 27 -7.08 -6.18 2.49
N ALA A 28 -8.30 -6.71 2.75
CA ALA A 28 -8.48 -8.07 3.25
C ALA A 28 -8.02 -9.14 2.24
N VAL A 29 -8.15 -8.89 0.93
CA VAL A 29 -7.57 -9.75 -0.11
C VAL A 29 -6.05 -9.82 0.03
N THR A 30 -5.40 -8.67 0.16
CA THR A 30 -3.93 -8.60 0.30
C THR A 30 -3.44 -9.32 1.55
N GLY A 31 -4.09 -9.10 2.71
CA GLY A 31 -3.73 -9.78 3.95
C GLY A 31 -3.94 -11.29 3.91
N SER A 32 -5.04 -11.75 3.29
CA SER A 32 -5.30 -13.17 3.09
C SER A 32 -4.24 -13.85 2.23
N PHE A 33 -3.84 -13.21 1.14
CA PHE A 33 -2.78 -13.70 0.26
C PHE A 33 -1.43 -13.80 0.99
N ALA A 34 -0.99 -12.73 1.64
CA ALA A 34 0.35 -12.61 2.23
C ALA A 34 0.63 -13.71 3.28
N THR A 35 -0.36 -14.08 4.07
CA THR A 35 -0.22 -15.13 5.10
C THR A 35 -0.06 -16.54 4.53
N ARG A 36 -0.40 -16.75 3.25
CA ARG A 36 -0.36 -18.07 2.59
C ARG A 36 0.77 -18.20 1.59
N ILE A 37 1.62 -17.20 1.43
CA ILE A 37 2.80 -17.26 0.55
C ILE A 37 3.68 -18.48 0.83
N PRO A 38 4.02 -18.85 2.09
CA PRO A 38 4.83 -20.04 2.34
C PRO A 38 4.15 -21.34 1.86
N TRP A 39 2.83 -21.44 2.00
CA TRP A 39 2.07 -22.60 1.50
C TRP A 39 2.11 -22.66 -0.03
N ILE A 40 1.92 -21.51 -0.71
CA ILE A 40 1.99 -21.41 -2.17
C ILE A 40 3.38 -21.79 -2.67
N GLN A 41 4.42 -21.29 -2.01
CA GLN A 41 5.81 -21.60 -2.30
C GLN A 41 6.10 -23.10 -2.26
N GLU A 42 5.69 -23.76 -1.16
CA GLU A 42 5.84 -25.21 -0.98
C GLU A 42 5.08 -26.02 -2.05
N HIS A 43 3.84 -25.61 -2.39
CA HIS A 43 2.99 -26.34 -3.32
C HIS A 43 3.30 -26.12 -4.79
N ALA A 44 3.89 -24.98 -5.13
CA ALA A 44 4.40 -24.71 -6.48
C ALA A 44 5.86 -25.20 -6.66
N ASP A 45 6.47 -25.75 -5.61
CA ASP A 45 7.86 -26.25 -5.57
C ASP A 45 8.87 -25.20 -6.08
N VAL A 46 8.78 -23.97 -5.53
CA VAL A 46 9.61 -22.83 -5.96
C VAL A 46 10.59 -22.40 -4.86
N GLY A 47 11.84 -22.18 -5.26
CA GLY A 47 12.87 -21.61 -4.37
C GLY A 47 12.64 -20.10 -4.13
N ALA A 48 13.38 -19.51 -3.19
CA ALA A 48 13.25 -18.11 -2.81
C ALA A 48 13.46 -17.15 -4.00
N GLY A 49 14.44 -17.40 -4.88
CA GLY A 49 14.67 -16.60 -6.08
C GLY A 49 13.49 -16.60 -7.05
N GLN A 50 12.93 -17.80 -7.31
CA GLN A 50 11.76 -17.96 -8.17
C GLN A 50 10.51 -17.32 -7.56
N LEU A 51 10.32 -17.44 -6.23
CA LEU A 51 9.24 -16.77 -5.52
C LEU A 51 9.38 -15.25 -5.62
N GLY A 52 10.59 -14.71 -5.41
CA GLY A 52 10.87 -13.29 -5.53
C GLY A 52 10.57 -12.75 -6.93
N LEU A 53 10.94 -13.52 -7.97
CA LEU A 53 10.57 -13.19 -9.35
C LEU A 53 9.04 -13.18 -9.52
N ALA A 54 8.35 -14.22 -9.06
CA ALA A 54 6.90 -14.32 -9.18
C ALA A 54 6.17 -13.18 -8.44
N LEU A 55 6.63 -12.81 -7.22
CA LEU A 55 6.08 -11.70 -6.42
C LEU A 55 6.31 -10.30 -7.02
N ALA A 56 7.14 -10.15 -8.06
CA ALA A 56 7.23 -8.91 -8.83
C ALA A 56 6.10 -8.78 -9.87
N PHE A 57 5.48 -9.88 -10.30
CA PHE A 57 4.45 -9.87 -11.36
C PHE A 57 3.18 -9.11 -10.99
N PRO A 58 2.72 -9.04 -9.72
CA PRO A 58 1.62 -8.15 -9.34
C PRO A 58 1.86 -6.69 -9.70
N ALA A 59 3.06 -6.18 -9.47
CA ALA A 59 3.40 -4.79 -9.81
C ALA A 59 3.41 -4.58 -11.35
N ILE A 60 3.89 -5.56 -12.10
CA ILE A 60 3.85 -5.53 -13.58
C ILE A 60 2.39 -5.54 -14.06
N GLY A 61 1.58 -6.48 -13.56
CA GLY A 61 0.17 -6.60 -13.93
C GLY A 61 -0.62 -5.33 -13.62
N ALA A 62 -0.44 -4.77 -12.41
CA ALA A 62 -1.06 -3.52 -12.01
C ALA A 62 -0.66 -2.37 -12.94
N SER A 63 0.64 -2.21 -13.21
CA SER A 63 1.15 -1.13 -14.07
C SER A 63 0.59 -1.19 -15.49
N LEU A 64 0.44 -2.39 -16.06
CA LEU A 64 -0.12 -2.59 -17.39
C LEU A 64 -1.64 -2.36 -17.45
N ALA A 65 -2.37 -2.74 -16.40
CA ALA A 65 -3.82 -2.74 -16.40
C ALA A 65 -4.46 -1.47 -15.82
N MET A 66 -3.80 -0.73 -14.91
CA MET A 66 -4.33 0.49 -14.30
C MET A 66 -4.90 1.50 -15.32
N PRO A 67 -4.26 1.76 -16.49
CA PRO A 67 -4.80 2.69 -17.47
C PRO A 67 -6.17 2.29 -18.02
N LEU A 68 -6.53 1.00 -17.97
CA LEU A 68 -7.81 0.50 -18.45
C LEU A 68 -8.98 0.84 -17.49
N ALA A 69 -8.69 1.06 -16.21
CA ALA A 69 -9.71 1.34 -15.19
C ALA A 69 -10.53 2.60 -15.53
N GLY A 70 -9.87 3.66 -16.02
CA GLY A 70 -10.53 4.88 -16.47
C GLY A 70 -11.49 4.62 -17.64
N ALA A 71 -11.03 3.92 -18.68
CA ALA A 71 -11.84 3.57 -19.84
C ALA A 71 -13.06 2.70 -19.47
N ILE A 72 -12.88 1.73 -18.56
CA ILE A 72 -13.95 0.88 -18.05
C ILE A 72 -14.97 1.73 -17.26
N SER A 73 -14.49 2.61 -16.38
CA SER A 73 -15.35 3.50 -15.59
C SER A 73 -16.14 4.48 -16.46
N HIS A 74 -15.52 5.00 -17.51
CA HIS A 74 -16.19 5.88 -18.48
C HIS A 74 -17.29 5.13 -19.25
N ARG A 75 -17.02 3.90 -19.70
CA ARG A 75 -17.94 3.10 -20.51
C ARG A 75 -19.14 2.57 -19.73
N PHE A 76 -18.94 2.10 -18.50
CA PHE A 76 -19.96 1.37 -17.73
C PHE A 76 -20.50 2.18 -16.52
N GLY A 77 -19.97 3.37 -16.26
CA GLY A 77 -20.22 4.14 -15.05
C GLY A 77 -19.39 3.68 -13.86
N ALA A 78 -19.00 4.60 -12.99
CA ALA A 78 -18.03 4.37 -11.93
C ALA A 78 -18.45 3.27 -10.94
N ARG A 79 -19.73 3.21 -10.54
CA ARG A 79 -20.25 2.17 -9.64
C ARG A 79 -20.22 0.78 -10.27
N THR A 80 -20.65 0.64 -11.53
CA THR A 80 -20.69 -0.66 -12.23
C THR A 80 -19.28 -1.15 -12.49
N ALA A 81 -18.38 -0.26 -12.91
CA ALA A 81 -16.97 -0.55 -13.10
C ALA A 81 -16.33 -1.06 -11.79
N LEU A 82 -16.49 -0.32 -10.68
CA LEU A 82 -15.96 -0.75 -9.38
C LEU A 82 -16.48 -2.12 -8.96
N ARG A 83 -17.79 -2.40 -9.14
CA ARG A 83 -18.37 -3.72 -8.84
C ARG A 83 -17.68 -4.84 -9.58
N GLY A 84 -17.52 -4.68 -10.91
CA GLY A 84 -16.87 -5.71 -11.74
C GLY A 84 -15.39 -5.87 -11.40
N LEU A 85 -14.65 -4.76 -11.27
CA LEU A 85 -13.23 -4.78 -10.98
C LEU A 85 -12.92 -5.31 -9.58
N LEU A 86 -13.71 -4.94 -8.57
CA LEU A 86 -13.56 -5.47 -7.21
C LEU A 86 -13.90 -6.96 -7.14
N ALA A 87 -14.94 -7.42 -7.85
CA ALA A 87 -15.27 -8.84 -7.92
C ALA A 87 -14.15 -9.64 -8.62
N LEU A 88 -13.59 -9.12 -9.73
CA LEU A 88 -12.44 -9.73 -10.38
C LEU A 88 -11.23 -9.81 -9.45
N TRP A 89 -10.95 -8.73 -8.70
CA TRP A 89 -9.86 -8.69 -7.74
C TRP A 89 -10.04 -9.71 -6.61
N THR A 90 -11.21 -9.75 -5.98
CA THR A 90 -11.48 -10.71 -4.89
C THR A 90 -11.43 -12.16 -5.37
N LEU A 91 -11.93 -12.47 -6.57
CA LEU A 91 -11.89 -13.80 -7.15
C LEU A 91 -10.47 -14.21 -7.60
N ALA A 92 -9.66 -13.25 -8.09
CA ALA A 92 -8.27 -13.50 -8.48
C ALA A 92 -7.39 -13.95 -7.29
N LEU A 93 -7.82 -13.75 -6.03
CA LEU A 93 -7.16 -14.29 -4.84
C LEU A 93 -6.97 -15.81 -4.92
N THR A 94 -7.85 -16.53 -5.61
CA THR A 94 -7.76 -17.98 -5.74
C THR A 94 -6.62 -18.45 -6.65
N LEU A 95 -6.22 -17.64 -7.62
CA LEU A 95 -5.30 -18.06 -8.69
C LEU A 95 -3.90 -18.48 -8.18
N PRO A 96 -3.23 -17.72 -7.30
CA PRO A 96 -1.88 -18.08 -6.85
C PRO A 96 -1.81 -19.43 -6.14
N SER A 97 -2.86 -19.81 -5.39
CA SER A 97 -2.90 -21.10 -4.69
C SER A 97 -3.18 -22.29 -5.60
N LEU A 98 -3.58 -22.04 -6.85
CA LEU A 98 -3.83 -23.07 -7.86
C LEU A 98 -2.63 -23.27 -8.81
N ALA A 99 -1.59 -22.43 -8.68
CA ALA A 99 -0.42 -22.50 -9.56
C ALA A 99 0.37 -23.80 -9.33
N PRO A 100 0.66 -24.57 -10.39
CA PRO A 100 1.36 -25.84 -10.26
C PRO A 100 2.88 -25.69 -10.24
N ASP A 101 3.40 -24.56 -10.71
CA ASP A 101 4.83 -24.28 -10.87
C ASP A 101 5.10 -22.77 -10.93
N VAL A 102 6.36 -22.37 -11.13
CA VAL A 102 6.78 -20.97 -11.21
C VAL A 102 6.10 -20.21 -12.36
N TYR A 103 5.89 -20.83 -13.52
CA TYR A 103 5.29 -20.16 -14.67
C TYR A 103 3.80 -19.90 -14.45
N GLY A 104 3.10 -20.92 -13.91
CA GLY A 104 1.71 -20.78 -13.47
C GLY A 104 1.57 -19.72 -12.38
N LEU A 105 2.52 -19.67 -11.43
CA LEU A 105 2.51 -18.67 -10.35
C LEU A 105 2.75 -17.26 -10.89
N CYS A 106 3.70 -17.05 -11.79
CA CYS A 106 3.92 -15.76 -12.46
C CYS A 106 2.68 -15.29 -13.22
N ALA A 107 2.03 -16.18 -13.99
CA ALA A 107 0.82 -15.86 -14.72
C ALA A 107 -0.35 -15.52 -13.78
N ALA A 108 -0.54 -16.31 -12.72
CA ALA A 108 -1.56 -16.07 -11.70
C ALA A 108 -1.36 -14.71 -11.00
N LEU A 109 -0.12 -14.40 -10.60
CA LEU A 109 0.24 -13.16 -9.94
C LEU A 109 0.17 -11.94 -10.86
N LEU A 110 0.42 -12.11 -12.17
CA LEU A 110 0.19 -11.06 -13.16
C LEU A 110 -1.29 -10.67 -13.22
N VAL A 111 -2.19 -11.66 -13.30
CA VAL A 111 -3.65 -11.44 -13.32
C VAL A 111 -4.12 -10.87 -11.99
N TYR A 112 -3.61 -11.40 -10.87
CA TYR A 112 -3.89 -10.91 -9.53
C TYR A 112 -3.52 -9.42 -9.41
N GLY A 113 -2.33 -9.02 -9.85
CA GLY A 113 -1.90 -7.63 -9.84
C GLY A 113 -2.68 -6.73 -10.80
N ALA A 114 -3.00 -7.22 -12.01
CA ALA A 114 -3.80 -6.47 -12.98
C ALA A 114 -5.18 -6.12 -12.44
N THR A 115 -5.85 -7.09 -11.83
CA THR A 115 -7.18 -6.87 -11.22
C THR A 115 -7.11 -6.00 -9.97
N ALA A 116 -6.05 -6.15 -9.14
CA ALA A 116 -5.76 -5.29 -8.01
C ALA A 116 -5.61 -3.83 -8.44
N GLY A 117 -4.74 -3.57 -9.40
CA GLY A 117 -4.46 -2.21 -9.86
C GLY A 117 -5.68 -1.51 -10.47
N MET A 118 -6.46 -2.21 -11.29
CA MET A 118 -7.69 -1.63 -11.84
C MET A 118 -8.72 -1.32 -10.73
N SER A 119 -8.89 -2.23 -9.77
CA SER A 119 -9.79 -2.02 -8.64
C SER A 119 -9.33 -0.87 -7.75
N ASP A 120 -8.01 -0.76 -7.52
CA ASP A 120 -7.40 0.31 -6.73
C ASP A 120 -7.68 1.69 -7.36
N VAL A 121 -7.44 1.84 -8.65
CA VAL A 121 -7.75 3.10 -9.37
C VAL A 121 -9.22 3.45 -9.25
N ALA A 122 -10.13 2.49 -9.48
CA ALA A 122 -11.57 2.74 -9.44
C ALA A 122 -12.06 3.13 -8.04
N MET A 123 -11.56 2.46 -6.97
CA MET A 123 -11.99 2.79 -5.61
C MET A 123 -11.42 4.12 -5.13
N ASN A 124 -10.16 4.45 -5.50
CA ASN A 124 -9.54 5.73 -5.15
C ASN A 124 -10.25 6.89 -5.86
N ALA A 125 -10.59 6.77 -7.14
CA ALA A 125 -11.35 7.78 -7.87
C ALA A 125 -12.70 8.09 -7.19
N LEU A 126 -13.42 7.06 -6.77
CA LEU A 126 -14.68 7.23 -6.02
C LEU A 126 -14.48 7.77 -4.61
N GLY A 127 -13.35 7.46 -3.98
CA GLY A 127 -12.94 8.03 -2.70
C GLY A 127 -12.75 9.54 -2.80
N VAL A 128 -11.97 10.00 -3.77
CA VAL A 128 -11.71 11.42 -4.05
C VAL A 128 -13.00 12.16 -4.39
N GLU A 129 -13.83 11.60 -5.23
CA GLU A 129 -15.11 12.24 -5.60
C GLU A 129 -16.07 12.34 -4.40
N THR A 130 -16.09 11.30 -3.54
CA THR A 130 -16.88 11.34 -2.30
C THR A 130 -16.33 12.40 -1.34
N GLU A 131 -15.01 12.54 -1.23
CA GLU A 131 -14.32 13.57 -0.45
C GLU A 131 -14.71 14.99 -0.92
N ASN A 132 -14.61 15.22 -2.23
CA ASN A 132 -14.95 16.51 -2.84
C ASN A 132 -16.41 16.93 -2.54
N ARG A 133 -17.34 15.99 -2.65
CA ARG A 133 -18.78 16.25 -2.38
C ARG A 133 -19.10 16.41 -0.89
N LEU A 134 -18.32 15.77 -0.01
CA LEU A 134 -18.45 15.95 1.43
C LEU A 134 -17.85 17.27 1.93
N GLY A 135 -16.98 17.92 1.15
CA GLY A 135 -16.27 19.13 1.52
C GLY A 135 -15.32 18.96 2.71
N ARG A 136 -14.89 17.73 3.00
CA ARG A 136 -13.93 17.41 4.09
C ARG A 136 -13.06 16.21 3.73
N SER A 137 -11.81 16.22 4.17
CA SER A 137 -10.87 15.13 3.91
C SER A 137 -11.32 13.80 4.54
N ILE A 138 -11.31 12.72 3.72
CA ILE A 138 -11.60 11.35 4.15
C ILE A 138 -10.58 10.33 3.63
N MET A 139 -9.72 10.68 2.67
CA MET A 139 -8.79 9.73 2.03
C MET A 139 -7.88 9.03 3.03
N SER A 140 -7.35 9.75 4.03
CA SER A 140 -6.54 9.14 5.10
C SER A 140 -7.32 8.04 5.85
N SER A 141 -8.60 8.31 6.18
CA SER A 141 -9.45 7.31 6.85
C SER A 141 -9.79 6.12 5.95
N LEU A 142 -9.92 6.32 4.63
CA LEU A 142 -10.13 5.24 3.67
C LEU A 142 -8.91 4.30 3.60
N HIS A 143 -7.70 4.84 3.52
CA HIS A 143 -6.48 4.04 3.59
C HIS A 143 -6.29 3.36 4.95
N GLY A 144 -6.76 3.98 6.04
CA GLY A 144 -6.86 3.34 7.36
C GLY A 144 -7.78 2.11 7.33
N MET A 145 -8.91 2.19 6.62
CA MET A 145 -9.82 1.04 6.43
C MET A 145 -9.17 -0.05 5.57
N TRP A 146 -8.37 0.31 4.57
CA TRP A 146 -7.57 -0.66 3.82
C TRP A 146 -6.60 -1.42 4.75
N SER A 147 -5.90 -0.71 5.63
CA SER A 147 -4.97 -1.32 6.61
C SER A 147 -5.71 -2.23 7.61
N LEU A 148 -6.91 -1.82 8.05
CA LEU A 148 -7.77 -2.65 8.88
C LEU A 148 -8.20 -3.92 8.13
N GLY A 149 -8.55 -3.79 6.85
CA GLY A 149 -8.86 -4.93 5.99
C GLY A 149 -7.68 -5.90 5.89
N ALA A 150 -6.49 -5.40 5.62
CA ALA A 150 -5.27 -6.20 5.56
C ALA A 150 -5.01 -6.95 6.87
N LEU A 151 -5.23 -6.30 8.01
CA LEU A 151 -5.16 -6.94 9.33
C LEU A 151 -6.21 -8.05 9.48
N LEU A 152 -7.47 -7.80 9.13
CA LEU A 152 -8.54 -8.80 9.25
C LEU A 152 -8.30 -10.01 8.31
N GLY A 153 -7.88 -9.75 7.06
CA GLY A 153 -7.53 -10.79 6.11
C GLY A 153 -6.33 -11.62 6.57
N SER A 154 -5.29 -10.98 7.09
CA SER A 154 -4.12 -11.68 7.62
C SER A 154 -4.45 -12.48 8.89
N ALA A 155 -5.29 -11.95 9.78
CA ALA A 155 -5.75 -12.69 10.96
C ALA A 155 -6.55 -13.94 10.57
N ALA A 156 -7.47 -13.83 9.59
CA ALA A 156 -8.21 -14.98 9.07
C ALA A 156 -7.26 -16.02 8.43
N GLY A 157 -6.28 -15.56 7.64
CA GLY A 157 -5.26 -16.43 7.06
C GLY A 157 -4.38 -17.12 8.10
N THR A 158 -4.02 -16.42 9.18
CA THR A 158 -3.28 -16.99 10.31
C THR A 158 -4.07 -18.10 11.01
N VAL A 159 -5.36 -17.85 11.27
CA VAL A 159 -6.26 -18.88 11.86
C VAL A 159 -6.36 -20.10 10.93
N ALA A 160 -6.58 -19.88 9.63
CA ALA A 160 -6.65 -20.97 8.65
C ALA A 160 -5.33 -21.76 8.57
N ALA A 161 -4.18 -21.10 8.63
CA ALA A 161 -2.86 -21.73 8.65
C ALA A 161 -2.62 -22.51 9.96
N HIS A 162 -3.04 -21.97 11.11
CA HIS A 162 -2.91 -22.62 12.41
C HIS A 162 -3.74 -23.91 12.50
N LEU A 163 -4.90 -23.91 11.89
CA LEU A 163 -5.79 -25.10 11.81
C LEU A 163 -5.33 -26.12 10.74
N GLY A 164 -4.21 -25.89 10.06
CA GLY A 164 -3.72 -26.75 9.00
C GLY A 164 -4.57 -26.72 7.73
N GLY A 165 -5.40 -25.67 7.55
CA GLY A 165 -6.27 -25.53 6.40
C GLY A 165 -5.51 -25.35 5.07
N ASP A 166 -5.99 -26.04 4.03
CA ASP A 166 -5.49 -25.88 2.66
C ASP A 166 -5.68 -24.43 2.17
N ALA A 167 -4.64 -23.82 1.57
CA ALA A 167 -4.74 -22.45 1.11
C ALA A 167 -5.73 -22.26 -0.04
N ARG A 168 -5.98 -23.27 -0.85
CA ARG A 168 -6.99 -23.23 -1.92
C ARG A 168 -8.39 -23.05 -1.34
N ILE A 169 -8.70 -23.80 -0.28
CA ILE A 169 -10.00 -23.69 0.43
C ILE A 169 -10.10 -22.32 1.12
N HIS A 170 -9.05 -21.91 1.83
CA HIS A 170 -9.02 -20.59 2.48
C HIS A 170 -9.25 -19.47 1.47
N HIS A 171 -8.48 -19.43 0.37
CA HIS A 171 -8.61 -18.40 -0.65
C HIS A 171 -9.96 -18.43 -1.37
N LEU A 172 -10.53 -19.63 -1.63
CA LEU A 172 -11.86 -19.75 -2.22
C LEU A 172 -12.93 -19.17 -1.29
N VAL A 173 -12.94 -19.56 -0.02
CA VAL A 173 -13.89 -19.05 0.97
C VAL A 173 -13.73 -17.54 1.15
N ALA A 174 -12.50 -17.06 1.31
CA ALA A 174 -12.21 -15.62 1.42
C ALA A 174 -12.68 -14.88 0.18
N ALA A 175 -12.37 -15.38 -1.03
CA ALA A 175 -12.79 -14.78 -2.29
C ALA A 175 -14.33 -14.65 -2.37
N LEU A 176 -15.06 -15.69 -2.07
CA LEU A 176 -16.54 -15.67 -2.12
C LEU A 176 -17.13 -14.70 -1.09
N VAL A 177 -16.64 -14.74 0.15
CA VAL A 177 -17.10 -13.85 1.23
C VAL A 177 -16.77 -12.39 0.89
N LEU A 178 -15.52 -12.10 0.48
CA LEU A 178 -15.09 -10.75 0.15
C LEU A 178 -15.78 -10.22 -1.11
N THR A 179 -16.06 -11.07 -2.10
CA THR A 179 -16.89 -10.70 -3.27
C THR A 179 -18.28 -10.28 -2.82
N ALA A 180 -18.95 -11.10 -2.00
CA ALA A 180 -20.29 -10.79 -1.51
C ALA A 180 -20.32 -9.47 -0.71
N LEU A 181 -19.38 -9.29 0.22
CA LEU A 181 -19.24 -8.06 1.01
C LEU A 181 -18.93 -6.85 0.13
N GLY A 182 -18.03 -6.99 -0.85
CA GLY A 182 -17.67 -5.94 -1.81
C GLY A 182 -18.85 -5.53 -2.68
N LEU A 183 -19.59 -6.48 -3.23
CA LEU A 183 -20.80 -6.19 -4.03
C LEU A 183 -21.88 -5.51 -3.19
N ALA A 184 -22.07 -5.92 -1.93
CA ALA A 184 -22.99 -5.26 -1.00
C ALA A 184 -22.53 -3.83 -0.69
N ALA A 185 -21.26 -3.61 -0.40
CA ALA A 185 -20.68 -2.29 -0.17
C ALA A 185 -20.88 -1.37 -1.38
N CYS A 186 -20.65 -1.86 -2.60
CA CYS A 186 -20.81 -1.09 -3.83
C CYS A 186 -22.24 -0.58 -4.07
N GLN A 187 -23.24 -1.13 -3.40
CA GLN A 187 -24.63 -0.59 -3.53
C GLN A 187 -24.77 0.82 -2.94
N GLY A 188 -23.96 1.13 -1.92
CA GLY A 188 -23.98 2.46 -1.28
C GLY A 188 -23.10 3.50 -1.94
N VAL A 189 -22.21 3.11 -2.86
CA VAL A 189 -21.29 4.02 -3.55
C VAL A 189 -22.03 4.96 -4.48
N LEU A 190 -21.48 6.16 -4.71
CA LEU A 190 -22.07 7.14 -5.64
C LEU A 190 -22.10 6.59 -7.07
N ASP A 191 -23.22 6.83 -7.74
CA ASP A 191 -23.38 6.48 -9.16
C ASP A 191 -23.05 7.70 -10.00
N LEU A 192 -21.87 7.68 -10.56
CA LEU A 192 -21.31 8.80 -11.29
C LEU A 192 -20.97 8.35 -12.70
N HIS A 193 -21.41 9.14 -13.66
CA HIS A 193 -20.93 9.04 -15.02
C HIS A 193 -19.89 10.14 -15.18
N SER A 194 -18.66 9.77 -15.46
CA SER A 194 -17.55 10.71 -15.61
C SER A 194 -17.85 11.71 -16.73
N ALA A 195 -17.70 13.00 -16.43
CA ALA A 195 -17.53 14.00 -17.48
C ALA A 195 -16.21 13.69 -18.24
N PRO A 196 -16.09 14.10 -19.53
CA PRO A 196 -14.83 13.95 -20.27
C PRO A 196 -13.69 14.59 -19.46
N GLU A 197 -12.61 13.84 -19.24
CA GLU A 197 -11.44 14.34 -18.54
C GLU A 197 -10.87 15.55 -19.29
N GLU A 198 -10.63 16.64 -18.57
CA GLU A 198 -9.69 17.67 -18.99
C GLU A 198 -8.32 17.02 -19.21
N GLU A 199 -7.60 17.43 -20.24
CA GLU A 199 -6.37 16.86 -20.77
C GLU A 199 -5.45 16.29 -19.69
N ALA A 200 -5.14 14.99 -19.81
CA ALA A 200 -4.19 14.30 -18.94
C ALA A 200 -2.82 15.02 -19.00
N PRO A 201 -2.15 15.23 -17.86
CA PRO A 201 -0.84 15.86 -17.86
C PRO A 201 0.15 15.06 -18.72
N PRO A 202 1.15 15.72 -19.34
CA PRO A 202 2.05 15.09 -20.30
C PRO A 202 2.72 13.85 -19.70
N ARG A 203 2.62 12.72 -20.40
CA ARG A 203 3.02 11.37 -19.94
C ARG A 203 4.49 11.18 -19.65
N PHE A 204 5.37 12.13 -20.04
CA PHE A 204 6.82 12.04 -19.93
C PHE A 204 7.42 13.39 -19.51
N ALA A 205 7.36 13.73 -18.24
CA ALA A 205 8.17 14.81 -17.68
C ALA A 205 9.17 14.18 -16.69
N LEU A 206 10.47 14.46 -16.87
CA LEU A 206 11.50 14.00 -15.94
C LEU A 206 11.21 14.54 -14.53
N PRO A 207 11.30 13.70 -13.50
CA PRO A 207 11.07 14.13 -12.12
C PRO A 207 12.02 15.27 -11.75
N PRO A 208 11.55 16.34 -11.11
CA PRO A 208 12.45 17.38 -10.60
C PRO A 208 13.40 16.78 -9.55
N LYS A 209 14.60 17.36 -9.39
CA LYS A 209 15.62 16.85 -8.45
C LYS A 209 15.09 16.66 -7.02
N SER A 210 14.18 17.52 -6.58
CA SER A 210 13.51 17.38 -5.27
C SER A 210 12.67 16.10 -5.19
N ALA A 211 12.00 15.70 -6.28
CA ALA A 211 11.23 14.47 -6.33
C ALA A 211 12.11 13.22 -6.26
N LEU A 212 13.36 13.26 -6.80
CA LEU A 212 14.28 12.14 -6.70
C LEU A 212 14.62 11.82 -5.23
N VAL A 213 14.97 12.86 -4.45
CA VAL A 213 15.39 12.66 -3.06
C VAL A 213 14.20 12.30 -2.14
N ILE A 214 13.06 12.97 -2.33
CA ILE A 214 11.82 12.63 -1.59
C ILE A 214 11.35 11.23 -1.99
N GLY A 215 11.40 10.90 -3.28
CA GLY A 215 11.05 9.60 -3.82
C GLY A 215 11.92 8.46 -3.27
N ALA A 216 13.22 8.72 -3.05
CA ALA A 216 14.11 7.74 -2.41
C ALA A 216 13.66 7.39 -0.98
N ILE A 217 13.15 8.37 -0.20
CA ILE A 217 12.55 8.11 1.11
C ILE A 217 11.28 7.26 0.97
N GLY A 218 10.41 7.61 0.03
CA GLY A 218 9.22 6.80 -0.29
C GLY A 218 9.58 5.38 -0.71
N PHE A 219 10.59 5.23 -1.58
CA PHE A 219 11.12 3.93 -2.02
C PHE A 219 11.57 3.06 -0.83
N CYS A 220 12.39 3.59 0.07
CA CYS A 220 12.84 2.86 1.26
C CYS A 220 11.65 2.42 2.14
N GLY A 221 10.64 3.28 2.30
CA GLY A 221 9.44 2.97 3.07
C GLY A 221 8.63 1.83 2.45
N VAL A 222 8.31 1.93 1.15
CA VAL A 222 7.53 0.90 0.43
C VAL A 222 8.32 -0.40 0.29
N PHE A 223 9.64 -0.32 0.08
CA PHE A 223 10.51 -1.50 0.05
C PHE A 223 10.41 -2.28 1.36
N ALA A 224 10.57 -1.62 2.50
CA ALA A 224 10.51 -2.26 3.81
C ALA A 224 9.09 -2.76 4.13
N GLU A 225 8.04 -2.03 3.72
CA GLU A 225 6.64 -2.44 3.84
C GLU A 225 6.37 -3.72 3.04
N GLY A 226 6.68 -3.72 1.74
CA GLY A 226 6.47 -4.86 0.85
C GLY A 226 7.30 -6.07 1.26
N ALA A 227 8.59 -5.88 1.54
CA ALA A 227 9.45 -6.96 2.02
C ALA A 227 8.90 -7.61 3.29
N SER A 228 8.41 -6.81 4.25
CA SER A 228 7.87 -7.35 5.50
C SER A 228 6.53 -8.04 5.29
N LEU A 229 5.66 -7.49 4.44
CA LEU A 229 4.34 -8.07 4.17
C LEU A 229 4.45 -9.42 3.46
N ASP A 230 5.30 -9.52 2.44
CA ASP A 230 5.39 -10.69 1.57
C ASP A 230 6.32 -11.77 2.14
N TRP A 231 7.37 -11.38 2.86
CA TRP A 231 8.44 -12.28 3.24
C TRP A 231 8.51 -12.60 4.75
N SER A 232 7.75 -11.92 5.61
CA SER A 232 7.82 -12.23 7.05
C SER A 232 7.39 -13.65 7.39
N ALA A 233 6.32 -14.16 6.74
CA ALA A 233 5.88 -15.53 6.93
C ALA A 233 6.88 -16.55 6.34
N VAL A 234 7.46 -16.25 5.17
CA VAL A 234 8.49 -17.06 4.54
C VAL A 234 9.74 -17.12 5.44
N TYR A 235 10.17 -15.97 5.97
CA TYR A 235 11.31 -15.88 6.89
C TYR A 235 11.15 -16.76 8.13
N LEU A 236 10.00 -16.67 8.80
CA LEU A 236 9.75 -17.50 9.99
C LEU A 236 9.69 -18.99 9.64
N LYS A 237 9.17 -19.33 8.47
CA LYS A 237 9.07 -20.71 8.02
C LYS A 237 10.45 -21.30 7.67
N GLU A 238 11.22 -20.61 6.82
CA GLU A 238 12.48 -21.12 6.27
C GLU A 238 13.66 -20.95 7.23
N GLU A 239 13.85 -19.77 7.82
CA GLU A 239 15.02 -19.49 8.66
C GLU A 239 14.84 -19.98 10.11
N LEU A 240 13.60 -19.99 10.62
CA LEU A 240 13.32 -20.32 12.02
C LEU A 240 12.52 -21.61 12.22
N GLY A 241 12.21 -22.35 11.14
CA GLY A 241 11.49 -23.62 11.20
C GLY A 241 10.13 -23.55 11.87
N SER A 242 9.46 -22.39 11.81
CA SER A 242 8.21 -22.14 12.50
C SER A 242 7.05 -22.93 11.90
N SER A 243 6.06 -23.27 12.73
CA SER A 243 4.79 -23.80 12.22
C SER A 243 4.09 -22.82 11.29
N ALA A 244 3.24 -23.33 10.38
CA ALA A 244 2.52 -22.50 9.41
C ALA A 244 1.71 -21.38 10.07
N GLY A 245 1.04 -21.68 11.21
CA GLY A 245 0.29 -20.68 11.96
C GLY A 245 1.17 -19.58 12.56
N LEU A 246 2.31 -19.95 13.15
CA LEU A 246 3.24 -18.96 13.72
C LEU A 246 3.91 -18.12 12.64
N ALA A 247 4.25 -18.74 11.52
CA ALA A 247 4.78 -18.04 10.35
C ALA A 247 3.78 -17.00 9.83
N ALA A 248 2.53 -17.38 9.61
CA ALA A 248 1.46 -16.47 9.19
C ALA A 248 1.19 -15.36 10.22
N ALA A 249 1.35 -15.64 11.52
CA ALA A 249 1.17 -14.65 12.59
C ALA A 249 2.17 -13.49 12.52
N SER A 250 3.36 -13.67 11.90
CA SER A 250 4.31 -12.58 11.71
C SER A 250 3.77 -11.50 10.76
N THR A 251 3.13 -11.90 9.67
CA THR A 251 2.44 -10.99 8.76
C THR A 251 1.31 -10.23 9.47
N THR A 252 0.56 -10.94 10.32
CA THR A 252 -0.50 -10.31 11.14
C THR A 252 0.05 -9.32 12.15
N ALA A 253 1.16 -9.63 12.81
CA ALA A 253 1.83 -8.72 13.75
C ALA A 253 2.31 -7.44 13.04
N PHE A 254 2.92 -7.58 11.86
CA PHE A 254 3.28 -6.45 10.99
C PHE A 254 2.06 -5.62 10.61
N ALA A 255 0.98 -6.26 10.10
CA ALA A 255 -0.24 -5.58 9.68
C ALA A 255 -0.93 -4.84 10.85
N LEU A 256 -0.92 -5.43 12.05
CA LEU A 256 -1.48 -4.81 13.26
C LEU A 256 -0.75 -3.51 13.61
N THR A 257 0.56 -3.56 13.71
CA THR A 257 1.34 -2.38 14.09
C THR A 257 1.29 -1.30 13.02
N MET A 258 1.28 -1.67 11.74
CA MET A 258 1.08 -0.79 10.61
C MET A 258 -0.29 -0.08 10.69
N ALA A 259 -1.37 -0.83 10.93
CA ALA A 259 -2.71 -0.26 11.03
C ALA A 259 -2.83 0.71 12.22
N VAL A 260 -2.32 0.31 13.39
CA VAL A 260 -2.31 1.18 14.59
C VAL A 260 -1.51 2.45 14.33
N ALA A 261 -0.31 2.33 13.75
CA ALA A 261 0.54 3.47 13.47
C ALA A 261 -0.11 4.45 12.47
N ARG A 262 -0.78 3.94 11.42
CA ARG A 262 -1.53 4.79 10.46
C ARG A 262 -2.70 5.51 11.11
N LEU A 263 -3.44 4.87 12.02
CA LEU A 263 -4.58 5.48 12.70
C LEU A 263 -4.18 6.62 13.65
N VAL A 264 -2.99 6.54 14.27
CA VAL A 264 -2.49 7.58 15.17
C VAL A 264 -1.51 8.54 14.50
N GLY A 265 -1.08 8.21 13.27
CA GLY A 265 0.01 8.87 12.55
C GLY A 265 -0.19 10.37 12.39
N ASP A 266 -1.38 10.80 12.00
CA ASP A 266 -1.68 12.22 11.81
C ASP A 266 -1.46 13.02 13.11
N ARG A 267 -1.93 12.50 14.27
CA ARG A 267 -1.72 13.14 15.57
C ARG A 267 -0.24 13.24 15.96
N VAL A 268 0.53 12.19 15.64
CA VAL A 268 1.97 12.15 15.90
C VAL A 268 2.69 13.17 15.02
N VAL A 269 2.32 13.25 13.74
CA VAL A 269 2.89 14.21 12.79
C VAL A 269 2.55 15.64 13.16
N ASP A 270 1.31 15.92 13.56
CA ASP A 270 0.87 17.24 14.00
C ASP A 270 1.64 17.72 15.23
N ARG A 271 1.93 16.80 16.17
CA ARG A 271 2.62 17.14 17.42
C ARG A 271 4.14 17.27 17.26
N PHE A 272 4.77 16.40 16.46
CA PHE A 272 6.24 16.27 16.41
C PHE A 272 6.85 16.73 15.06
N GLY A 273 6.01 16.92 14.04
CA GLY A 273 6.42 17.27 12.68
C GLY A 273 6.94 16.06 11.88
N ALA A 274 6.86 16.17 10.55
CA ALA A 274 7.18 15.09 9.62
C ALA A 274 8.61 14.54 9.78
N VAL A 275 9.61 15.43 9.90
CA VAL A 275 11.03 15.03 9.99
C VAL A 275 11.32 14.19 11.22
N ARG A 276 10.81 14.62 12.40
CA ARG A 276 11.04 13.90 13.66
C ARG A 276 10.28 12.56 13.63
N THR A 277 9.05 12.55 13.13
CA THR A 277 8.24 11.34 13.04
C THR A 277 8.91 10.29 12.16
N VAL A 278 9.38 10.67 10.96
CA VAL A 278 10.07 9.72 10.05
C VAL A 278 11.42 9.30 10.63
N ARG A 279 12.15 10.18 11.31
CA ARG A 279 13.44 9.82 11.94
C ARG A 279 13.27 8.80 13.06
N VAL A 280 12.31 9.02 13.97
CA VAL A 280 12.02 8.09 15.07
C VAL A 280 11.41 6.80 14.53
N GLY A 281 10.48 6.88 13.56
CA GLY A 281 9.93 5.72 12.87
C GLY A 281 11.01 4.90 12.17
N GLY A 282 11.90 5.56 11.41
CA GLY A 282 13.04 4.91 10.76
C GLY A 282 13.97 4.22 11.76
N ALA A 283 14.24 4.85 12.92
CA ALA A 283 15.04 4.23 13.98
C ALA A 283 14.34 2.99 14.58
N ALA A 284 13.01 3.06 14.79
CA ALA A 284 12.24 1.91 15.24
C ALA A 284 12.25 0.77 14.19
N ALA A 285 12.08 1.10 12.91
CA ALA A 285 12.15 0.13 11.82
C ALA A 285 13.55 -0.48 11.68
N THR A 286 14.61 0.30 11.84
CA THR A 286 16.00 -0.19 11.83
C THR A 286 16.26 -1.14 12.99
N LEU A 287 15.80 -0.78 14.20
CA LEU A 287 15.87 -1.69 15.36
C LEU A 287 15.08 -2.96 15.07
N GLY A 288 13.89 -2.85 14.49
CA GLY A 288 13.07 -3.98 14.06
C GLY A 288 13.84 -4.90 13.10
N GLY A 289 14.49 -4.33 12.08
CA GLY A 289 15.31 -5.08 11.13
C GLY A 289 16.50 -5.78 11.79
N LEU A 290 17.18 -5.10 12.73
CA LEU A 290 18.26 -5.71 13.52
C LEU A 290 17.75 -6.89 14.37
N LEU A 291 16.55 -6.75 14.97
CA LEU A 291 15.93 -7.85 15.71
C LEU A 291 15.58 -9.03 14.82
N VAL A 292 15.09 -8.79 13.59
CA VAL A 292 14.83 -9.85 12.60
C VAL A 292 16.12 -10.58 12.24
N VAL A 293 17.15 -9.83 11.85
CA VAL A 293 18.46 -10.40 11.43
C VAL A 293 19.14 -11.20 12.55
N ALA A 294 19.02 -10.74 13.80
CA ALA A 294 19.64 -11.39 14.96
C ALA A 294 18.71 -12.38 15.68
N ALA A 295 17.50 -12.68 15.15
CA ALA A 295 16.50 -13.46 15.85
C ALA A 295 16.88 -14.94 15.99
N PRO A 296 17.07 -15.46 17.22
CA PRO A 296 17.26 -16.89 17.44
C PRO A 296 15.95 -17.68 17.51
N HIS A 297 14.80 -17.00 17.56
CA HIS A 297 13.47 -17.61 17.65
C HIS A 297 12.37 -16.70 17.10
N ALA A 298 11.25 -17.31 16.73
CA ALA A 298 10.12 -16.64 16.06
C ALA A 298 9.58 -15.40 16.79
N ALA A 299 9.46 -15.43 18.12
CA ALA A 299 8.88 -14.31 18.87
C ALA A 299 9.71 -13.02 18.74
N LEU A 300 11.04 -13.11 18.67
CA LEU A 300 11.91 -11.95 18.48
C LEU A 300 11.82 -11.43 17.05
N ALA A 301 11.78 -12.31 16.05
CA ALA A 301 11.56 -11.92 14.66
C ALA A 301 10.19 -11.24 14.48
N MET A 302 9.12 -11.77 15.06
CA MET A 302 7.78 -11.17 15.03
C MET A 302 7.77 -9.77 15.67
N ALA A 303 8.42 -9.59 16.80
CA ALA A 303 8.58 -8.26 17.42
C ALA A 303 9.35 -7.31 16.49
N GLY A 304 10.37 -7.81 15.80
CA GLY A 304 11.11 -7.06 14.79
C GLY A 304 10.23 -6.63 13.62
N PHE A 305 9.45 -7.54 13.02
CA PHE A 305 8.49 -7.21 11.97
C PHE A 305 7.43 -6.20 12.44
N GLY A 306 6.94 -6.34 13.67
CA GLY A 306 6.04 -5.37 14.28
C GLY A 306 6.67 -3.97 14.39
N LEU A 307 7.94 -3.87 14.78
CA LEU A 307 8.64 -2.58 14.84
C LEU A 307 8.88 -1.98 13.45
N ILE A 308 9.17 -2.80 12.43
CA ILE A 308 9.26 -2.33 11.05
C ILE A 308 7.91 -1.71 10.63
N GLY A 309 6.79 -2.44 10.84
CA GLY A 309 5.46 -1.95 10.52
C GLY A 309 5.10 -0.62 11.21
N LEU A 310 5.40 -0.52 12.51
CA LEU A 310 5.21 0.72 13.27
C LEU A 310 6.03 1.88 12.68
N GLY A 311 7.27 1.61 12.29
CA GLY A 311 8.22 2.63 11.89
C GLY A 311 8.03 3.18 10.49
N VAL A 312 7.57 2.34 9.53
CA VAL A 312 7.44 2.77 8.12
C VAL A 312 6.04 3.30 7.77
N ALA A 313 5.05 3.10 8.62
CA ALA A 313 3.62 3.33 8.35
C ALA A 313 3.28 4.71 7.77
N VAL A 314 3.96 5.77 8.20
CA VAL A 314 3.68 7.16 7.81
C VAL A 314 4.68 7.72 6.79
N VAL A 315 5.67 6.93 6.37
CA VAL A 315 6.73 7.39 5.46
C VAL A 315 6.15 7.82 4.11
N VAL A 316 5.32 6.97 3.52
CA VAL A 316 4.73 7.21 2.19
C VAL A 316 3.81 8.42 2.18
N PRO A 317 2.80 8.55 3.07
CA PRO A 317 1.97 9.75 3.15
C PRO A 317 2.79 11.03 3.30
N LEU A 318 3.84 11.00 4.13
CA LEU A 318 4.68 12.17 4.36
C LEU A 318 5.58 12.51 3.16
N ALA A 319 6.04 11.51 2.41
CA ALA A 319 6.76 11.73 1.16
C ALA A 319 5.86 12.42 0.11
N PHE A 320 4.63 11.94 -0.08
CA PHE A 320 3.67 12.58 -0.97
C PHE A 320 3.31 14.01 -0.52
N ALA A 321 3.08 14.21 0.77
CA ALA A 321 2.80 15.53 1.32
C ALA A 321 4.00 16.49 1.14
N ALA A 322 5.24 16.02 1.26
CA ALA A 322 6.43 16.81 0.98
C ALA A 322 6.56 17.15 -0.51
N ALA A 323 6.28 16.19 -1.39
CA ALA A 323 6.28 16.39 -2.84
C ALA A 323 5.28 17.48 -3.25
N GLY A 324 4.06 17.44 -2.71
CA GLY A 324 3.02 18.44 -2.97
C GLY A 324 3.37 19.87 -2.52
N ARG A 325 4.38 20.01 -1.66
CA ARG A 325 4.90 21.31 -1.21
C ARG A 325 6.22 21.70 -1.88
N SER A 326 6.76 20.88 -2.77
CA SER A 326 8.08 21.09 -3.40
C SER A 326 7.97 21.70 -4.79
N GLY A 327 8.58 22.88 -4.98
CA GLY A 327 8.72 23.51 -6.29
C GLY A 327 7.47 24.17 -6.88
N PRO A 328 7.59 24.70 -8.11
CA PRO A 328 6.51 25.42 -8.77
C PRO A 328 5.41 24.52 -9.35
N ASN A 329 5.71 23.23 -9.60
CA ASN A 329 4.78 22.24 -10.19
C ASN A 329 4.54 21.06 -9.22
N PRO A 330 3.63 21.20 -8.23
CA PRO A 330 3.37 20.15 -7.24
C PRO A 330 2.93 18.82 -7.87
N SER A 331 2.08 18.85 -8.88
CA SER A 331 1.58 17.64 -9.56
C SER A 331 2.71 16.82 -10.19
N GLN A 332 3.69 17.50 -10.84
CA GLN A 332 4.85 16.84 -11.43
C GLN A 332 5.75 16.22 -10.34
N ALA A 333 5.93 16.93 -9.22
CA ALA A 333 6.73 16.41 -8.10
C ALA A 333 6.04 15.18 -7.46
N ILE A 334 4.73 15.21 -7.26
CA ILE A 334 3.95 14.07 -6.76
C ILE A 334 4.06 12.88 -7.72
N ALA A 335 3.88 13.10 -9.04
CA ALA A 335 4.01 12.04 -10.04
C ALA A 335 5.41 11.41 -10.04
N GLY A 336 6.47 12.25 -9.95
CA GLY A 336 7.84 11.76 -9.85
C GLY A 336 8.11 10.94 -8.59
N VAL A 337 7.64 11.40 -7.44
CA VAL A 337 7.74 10.65 -6.18
C VAL A 337 6.97 9.34 -6.25
N ALA A 338 5.75 9.35 -6.81
CA ALA A 338 4.95 8.13 -7.00
C ALA A 338 5.69 7.10 -7.85
N THR A 339 6.24 7.51 -9.00
CA THR A 339 6.98 6.62 -9.90
C THR A 339 8.15 5.94 -9.17
N ILE A 340 8.98 6.72 -8.46
CA ILE A 340 10.14 6.18 -7.73
C ILE A 340 9.68 5.27 -6.58
N THR A 341 8.69 5.70 -5.81
CA THR A 341 8.16 4.97 -4.66
C THR A 341 7.57 3.62 -5.10
N TYR A 342 6.74 3.61 -6.14
CA TYR A 342 6.09 2.37 -6.60
C TYR A 342 7.03 1.45 -7.39
N THR A 343 8.14 1.94 -7.93
CA THR A 343 9.20 1.07 -8.49
C THR A 343 9.73 0.09 -7.44
N SER A 344 9.65 0.42 -6.13
CA SER A 344 10.03 -0.51 -5.08
C SER A 344 9.16 -1.76 -5.02
N GLY A 345 7.87 -1.66 -5.39
CA GLY A 345 6.96 -2.81 -5.48
C GLY A 345 7.38 -3.84 -6.52
N LEU A 346 8.10 -3.39 -7.55
CA LEU A 346 8.71 -4.27 -8.56
C LEU A 346 10.08 -4.82 -8.10
N VAL A 347 10.89 -3.95 -7.50
CA VAL A 347 12.29 -4.26 -7.15
C VAL A 347 12.38 -5.06 -5.85
N ALA A 348 11.56 -4.76 -4.84
CA ALA A 348 11.70 -5.37 -3.52
C ALA A 348 11.55 -6.90 -3.52
N PRO A 349 10.49 -7.50 -4.12
CA PRO A 349 10.36 -8.96 -4.09
C PRO A 349 11.52 -9.66 -4.79
N SER A 350 11.92 -9.17 -5.96
CA SER A 350 13.02 -9.74 -6.74
C SER A 350 14.37 -9.59 -6.04
N ALA A 351 14.63 -8.45 -5.40
CA ALA A 351 15.86 -8.22 -4.66
C ALA A 351 15.94 -9.12 -3.42
N ILE A 352 14.85 -9.22 -2.64
CA ILE A 352 14.79 -10.08 -1.45
C ILE A 352 14.97 -11.54 -1.87
N GLY A 353 14.21 -12.02 -2.87
CA GLY A 353 14.31 -13.41 -3.33
C GLY A 353 15.66 -13.74 -3.95
N GLY A 354 16.22 -12.85 -4.78
CA GLY A 354 17.53 -13.05 -5.40
C GLY A 354 18.68 -13.08 -4.41
N ILE A 355 18.66 -12.22 -3.38
CA ILE A 355 19.64 -12.26 -2.28
C ILE A 355 19.45 -13.53 -1.44
N ALA A 356 18.20 -13.91 -1.16
CA ALA A 356 17.90 -15.12 -0.40
C ALA A 356 18.38 -16.38 -1.11
N ASP A 357 18.19 -16.47 -2.43
CA ASP A 357 18.64 -17.59 -3.25
C ASP A 357 20.17 -17.72 -3.26
N ALA A 358 20.87 -16.57 -3.34
CA ALA A 358 22.33 -16.54 -3.36
C ALA A 358 22.97 -16.71 -1.96
N THR A 359 22.22 -16.42 -0.88
CA THR A 359 22.74 -16.37 0.50
C THR A 359 21.74 -16.90 1.52
N SER A 360 20.86 -16.03 2.06
CA SER A 360 19.72 -16.35 2.93
C SER A 360 18.78 -15.16 3.09
N LEU A 361 17.57 -15.38 3.63
CA LEU A 361 16.66 -14.30 3.97
C LEU A 361 17.20 -13.37 5.05
N VAL A 362 18.12 -13.84 5.90
CA VAL A 362 18.80 -13.02 6.91
C VAL A 362 19.57 -11.88 6.24
N PHE A 363 20.31 -12.15 5.17
CA PHE A 363 21.03 -11.11 4.40
C PHE A 363 20.06 -10.20 3.66
N SER A 364 18.95 -10.74 3.14
CA SER A 364 17.89 -9.95 2.50
C SER A 364 17.29 -8.93 3.47
N PHE A 365 17.02 -9.32 4.71
CA PHE A 365 16.56 -8.39 5.76
C PHE A 365 17.67 -7.48 6.30
N GLY A 366 18.93 -7.84 6.12
CA GLY A 366 20.05 -6.91 6.26
C GLY A 366 19.95 -5.71 5.33
N LEU A 367 19.58 -5.92 4.06
CA LEU A 367 19.29 -4.83 3.11
C LEU A 367 18.10 -3.98 3.57
N VAL A 368 17.02 -4.61 4.04
CA VAL A 368 15.85 -3.87 4.58
C VAL A 368 16.26 -2.99 5.75
N THR A 369 17.11 -3.52 6.65
CA THR A 369 17.65 -2.79 7.80
C THR A 369 18.48 -1.58 7.36
N LEU A 370 19.30 -1.73 6.33
CA LEU A 370 20.09 -0.63 5.76
C LEU A 370 19.20 0.46 5.15
N LEU A 371 18.16 0.07 4.41
CA LEU A 371 17.22 1.01 3.80
C LEU A 371 16.40 1.77 4.86
N THR A 372 15.97 1.09 5.93
CA THR A 372 15.26 1.75 7.05
C THR A 372 16.17 2.69 7.83
N PHE A 373 17.47 2.38 7.96
CA PHE A 373 18.46 3.32 8.48
C PHE A 373 18.63 4.54 7.57
N GLY A 374 18.54 4.35 6.24
CA GLY A 374 18.48 5.44 5.27
C GLY A 374 17.34 6.43 5.53
N LEU A 375 16.20 5.96 6.06
CA LEU A 375 15.09 6.86 6.48
C LEU A 375 15.51 7.79 7.62
N VAL A 376 16.31 7.30 8.58
CA VAL A 376 16.82 8.11 9.71
C VAL A 376 17.68 9.26 9.19
N LEU A 377 18.61 8.95 8.27
CA LEU A 377 19.54 9.91 7.70
C LEU A 377 18.83 10.89 6.76
N GLY A 378 17.94 10.38 5.90
CA GLY A 378 17.25 11.13 4.85
C GLY A 378 16.01 11.91 5.32
N ALA A 379 15.50 11.69 6.53
CA ALA A 379 14.28 12.33 7.03
C ALA A 379 14.26 13.86 6.88
N GLY A 380 15.43 14.50 6.91
CA GLY A 380 15.58 15.95 6.77
C GLY A 380 15.02 16.53 5.46
N VAL A 381 14.93 15.72 4.42
CA VAL A 381 14.38 16.10 3.11
C VAL A 381 12.87 16.41 3.18
N LEU A 382 12.17 15.84 4.14
CA LEU A 382 10.73 16.07 4.36
C LEU A 382 10.43 17.40 5.09
N ARG A 383 11.48 18.20 5.36
CA ARG A 383 11.34 19.51 5.99
C ARG A 383 10.48 20.39 5.08
N SER A 384 9.37 20.92 5.58
CA SER A 384 8.58 21.94 4.88
C SER A 384 9.49 23.11 4.60
N GLY A 385 9.71 23.46 3.33
CA GLY A 385 10.42 24.67 2.95
C GLY A 385 9.75 25.84 3.66
N GLY A 386 10.46 26.51 4.55
CA GLY A 386 9.95 27.69 5.24
C GLY A 386 9.48 28.68 4.17
N ARG A 387 8.19 28.96 4.11
CA ARG A 387 7.73 30.17 3.46
C ARG A 387 8.51 31.29 4.09
N THR A 388 9.37 31.94 3.34
CA THR A 388 9.85 33.28 3.61
C THR A 388 8.66 34.23 3.73
N ARG A 389 8.02 34.23 4.89
CA ARG A 389 7.12 35.27 5.36
C ARG A 389 7.99 36.44 5.81
N SER A 390 8.69 37.10 4.90
CA SER A 390 9.37 38.35 5.21
C SER A 390 9.73 39.12 3.95
N ALA A 391 8.77 39.48 3.11
CA ALA A 391 8.97 40.53 2.12
C ALA A 391 7.68 41.29 1.75
N ALA A 392 6.55 41.02 2.40
CA ALA A 392 5.30 41.70 2.09
C ALA A 392 4.81 42.63 3.23
N ALA A 393 5.56 42.75 4.32
CA ALA A 393 5.17 43.61 5.44
C ALA A 393 5.85 44.98 5.43
N THR A 394 6.67 45.30 4.44
CA THR A 394 7.36 46.61 4.36
C THR A 394 7.03 47.46 3.13
N ALA A 395 6.02 47.05 2.34
CA ALA A 395 5.60 47.85 1.18
C ALA A 395 4.13 48.26 1.32
N GLY A 396 3.80 49.10 2.28
CA GLY A 396 2.43 49.57 2.46
C GLY A 396 2.23 50.58 3.59
N ALA A 397 3.16 51.53 3.75
CA ALA A 397 2.86 52.77 4.52
C ALA A 397 2.35 53.83 3.51
N PRO A 398 1.13 54.36 3.66
CA PRO A 398 0.67 55.44 2.81
C PRO A 398 1.39 56.74 3.24
N GLU A 399 2.11 57.36 2.30
CA GLU A 399 2.65 58.70 2.40
C GLU A 399 1.52 59.70 2.61
N LYS A 400 1.49 60.36 3.77
CA LYS A 400 0.60 61.49 4.03
C LYS A 400 1.11 62.67 3.21
N VAL A 401 0.39 63.02 2.16
CA VAL A 401 0.52 64.31 1.48
C VAL A 401 -0.14 65.39 2.33
N ARG A 402 0.63 66.46 2.60
CA ARG A 402 0.14 67.73 3.12
C ARG A 402 -0.51 68.55 2.03
#